data_848d8e4f26b6b53bae9843f63c0dc4fc
#
_entry.id   848d8e4f26b6b53bae9843f63c0dc4fc
#
_cell.length_a   1.000
_cell.length_b   1.000
_cell.length_c   1.000
_cell.angle_alpha   90.00
_cell.angle_beta   90.00
_cell.angle_gamma   90.00
#
_symmetry.space_group_name_H-M   'P 1'
#
loop_
_entity.id
_entity.type
_entity.pdbx_description
1 polymer ?
#
loop_
_entity_poly.entity_id
_entity_poly.type
_entity_poly.pdbx_seq_one_letter_code
_entity_poly.pdbx_strand_id
1 'polypeptide(L)'
;TYQWENVDDAYVQGIELGVKWNPFRDFKAGVNWTINQGKFKHERAEWSDPESDECKEAPQRLAYAKDSKYISRFPAMTGDLNLEYTPGTWSFALTSSLQGKMYIDYNSEDAPKTSKIKKTDTFTLWNIRVAKRFGSFSIYGGGKNIFSYLQDEKHGDDAAFMYAPVYGATWYAGVSFTL
;
A
#
# COMPACT_ATOMS: atom_id res chain seq x y z
N THR A 1 -18.33 -22.64 -7.76
CA THR A 1 -18.19 -22.93 -6.33
C THR A 1 -16.76 -22.59 -5.94
N TYR A 2 -16.55 -21.65 -5.03
CA TYR A 2 -15.22 -21.35 -4.52
C TYR A 2 -14.87 -22.35 -3.42
N GLN A 3 -13.68 -22.94 -3.51
CA GLN A 3 -13.15 -23.87 -2.54
C GLN A 3 -11.86 -23.28 -1.93
N TRP A 4 -11.74 -23.36 -0.61
CA TRP A 4 -10.51 -23.01 0.08
C TRP A 4 -9.57 -24.21 0.08
N GLU A 5 -8.41 -24.08 -0.55
CA GLU A 5 -7.38 -25.11 -0.56
C GLU A 5 -6.08 -24.55 0.03
N ASN A 6 -5.31 -25.44 0.70
CA ASN A 6 -3.94 -25.13 1.09
C ASN A 6 -3.05 -25.23 -0.15
N VAL A 7 -2.59 -24.11 -0.64
CA VAL A 7 -1.85 -24.05 -1.91
C VAL A 7 -0.41 -24.53 -1.76
N ASP A 8 0.31 -24.14 -0.72
CA ASP A 8 1.71 -24.54 -0.44
C ASP A 8 2.18 -23.97 0.90
N ASP A 9 3.32 -24.47 1.39
CA ASP A 9 4.07 -23.84 2.46
C ASP A 9 4.61 -22.48 1.99
N ALA A 10 4.39 -21.44 2.80
CA ALA A 10 4.87 -20.11 2.54
C ALA A 10 5.73 -19.60 3.69
N TYR A 11 6.61 -18.66 3.42
CA TYR A 11 7.34 -17.93 4.44
C TYR A 11 7.24 -16.42 4.18
N VAL A 12 7.24 -15.68 5.27
CA VAL A 12 7.34 -14.21 5.26
C VAL A 12 8.51 -13.84 6.13
N GLN A 13 9.37 -12.98 5.60
CA GLN A 13 10.51 -12.42 6.32
C GLN A 13 10.63 -10.93 6.00
N GLY A 14 11.23 -10.16 6.91
CA GLY A 14 11.38 -8.73 6.70
C GLY A 14 12.26 -8.09 7.76
N ILE A 15 12.51 -6.81 7.54
CA ILE A 15 13.22 -5.93 8.46
C ILE A 15 12.31 -4.73 8.70
N GLU A 16 12.13 -4.39 9.97
CA GLU A 16 11.39 -3.21 10.39
C GLU A 16 12.33 -2.25 11.12
N LEU A 17 12.26 -0.97 10.75
CA LEU A 17 12.97 0.12 11.38
C LEU A 17 11.98 1.16 11.86
N GLY A 18 12.03 1.48 13.17
CA GLY A 18 11.26 2.57 13.76
C GLY A 18 12.17 3.59 14.42
N VAL A 19 11.99 4.86 14.07
CA VAL A 19 12.73 5.97 14.68
C VAL A 19 11.74 7.01 15.18
N LYS A 20 11.94 7.43 16.45
CA LYS A 20 11.23 8.58 17.03
C LYS A 20 12.26 9.60 17.45
N TRP A 21 12.04 10.86 17.08
CA TRP A 21 12.96 11.93 17.33
C TRP A 21 12.24 13.20 17.80
N ASN A 22 12.65 13.71 18.95
CA ASN A 22 12.10 14.90 19.59
C ASN A 22 13.25 15.88 19.86
N PRO A 23 13.73 16.62 18.84
CA PRO A 23 14.90 17.50 18.97
C PRO A 23 14.68 18.69 19.90
N PHE A 24 13.42 19.12 20.06
CA PHE A 24 13.02 20.18 20.95
C PHE A 24 11.57 19.99 21.39
N ARG A 25 11.15 20.74 22.42
CA ARG A 25 9.90 20.51 23.16
C ARG A 25 8.65 20.42 22.28
N ASP A 26 8.55 21.27 21.25
CA ASP A 26 7.33 21.45 20.48
C ASP A 26 7.36 20.67 19.14
N PHE A 27 8.41 19.89 18.88
CA PHE A 27 8.56 19.12 17.65
C PHE A 27 8.73 17.64 17.92
N LYS A 28 7.97 16.84 17.17
CA LYS A 28 8.08 15.38 17.17
C LYS A 28 8.14 14.87 15.73
N ALA A 29 9.03 13.95 15.49
CA ALA A 29 9.13 13.20 14.26
C ALA A 29 9.12 11.70 14.54
N GLY A 30 8.42 10.96 13.69
CA GLY A 30 8.39 9.50 13.71
C GLY A 30 8.49 8.95 12.30
N VAL A 31 9.32 7.95 12.11
CA VAL A 31 9.46 7.20 10.86
C VAL A 31 9.39 5.73 11.19
N ASN A 32 8.52 5.00 10.51
CA ASN A 32 8.55 3.54 10.46
C ASN A 32 8.78 3.11 9.02
N TRP A 33 9.60 2.10 8.84
CA TRP A 33 9.88 1.55 7.53
C TRP A 33 10.08 0.05 7.62
N THR A 34 9.42 -0.67 6.72
CA THR A 34 9.45 -2.13 6.68
C THR A 34 9.76 -2.59 5.26
N ILE A 35 10.69 -3.51 5.14
CA ILE A 35 10.95 -4.25 3.91
C ILE A 35 10.51 -5.68 4.14
N ASN A 36 9.67 -6.20 3.25
CA ASN A 36 9.05 -7.51 3.37
C ASN A 36 9.35 -8.37 2.15
N GLN A 37 9.50 -9.66 2.38
CA GLN A 37 9.51 -10.68 1.35
C GLN A 37 8.60 -11.84 1.77
N GLY A 38 7.52 -12.03 1.01
CA GLY A 38 6.64 -13.19 1.16
C GLY A 38 6.78 -14.09 -0.06
N LYS A 39 7.02 -15.39 0.15
CA LYS A 39 7.15 -16.37 -0.93
C LYS A 39 6.59 -17.72 -0.53
N PHE A 40 6.01 -18.39 -1.49
CA PHE A 40 5.76 -19.84 -1.44
C PHE A 40 7.08 -20.60 -1.65
N LYS A 41 7.18 -21.82 -1.11
CA LYS A 41 8.37 -22.67 -1.27
C LYS A 41 8.53 -23.15 -2.70
N HIS A 42 7.42 -23.48 -3.34
CA HIS A 42 7.41 -23.99 -4.71
C HIS A 42 6.72 -23.01 -5.68
N GLU A 43 7.00 -23.14 -6.95
CA GLU A 43 6.28 -22.47 -8.00
C GLU A 43 4.87 -23.06 -8.12
N ARG A 44 3.89 -22.25 -8.47
CA ARG A 44 2.52 -22.75 -8.70
C ARG A 44 2.55 -23.74 -9.83
N ALA A 45 1.95 -24.92 -9.63
CA ALA A 45 1.93 -25.98 -10.63
C ALA A 45 1.31 -25.51 -11.95
N GLU A 46 0.26 -24.70 -11.87
CA GLU A 46 -0.42 -24.13 -13.04
C GLU A 46 0.50 -23.28 -13.93
N TRP A 47 1.64 -22.83 -13.40
CA TRP A 47 2.59 -21.97 -14.11
C TRP A 47 3.89 -22.66 -14.48
N SER A 48 4.24 -23.72 -13.76
CA SER A 48 5.50 -24.43 -13.92
C SER A 48 5.36 -25.75 -14.70
N ASP A 49 4.14 -26.27 -14.82
CA ASP A 49 3.85 -27.49 -15.56
C ASP A 49 3.36 -27.18 -16.98
N PRO A 50 4.13 -27.52 -18.05
CA PRO A 50 3.70 -27.33 -19.42
C PRO A 50 2.41 -28.06 -19.80
N GLU A 51 2.07 -29.11 -19.09
CA GLU A 51 0.87 -29.92 -19.36
C GLU A 51 -0.37 -29.40 -18.62
N SER A 52 -0.22 -28.44 -17.71
CA SER A 52 -1.38 -27.80 -17.07
C SER A 52 -2.26 -27.07 -18.09
N ASP A 53 -3.56 -27.04 -17.86
CA ASP A 53 -4.50 -26.36 -18.76
C ASP A 53 -4.17 -24.88 -18.85
N GLU A 54 -3.77 -24.24 -17.75
CA GLU A 54 -3.39 -22.84 -17.70
C GLU A 54 -2.14 -22.52 -18.53
N CYS A 55 -1.16 -23.44 -18.56
CA CYS A 55 0.03 -23.28 -19.41
C CYS A 55 -0.26 -23.57 -20.87
N LYS A 56 -1.14 -24.50 -21.19
CA LYS A 56 -1.59 -24.77 -22.57
C LYS A 56 -2.32 -23.59 -23.16
N GLU A 57 -3.18 -22.93 -22.37
CA GLU A 57 -3.89 -21.72 -22.78
C GLU A 57 -2.99 -20.49 -22.86
N ALA A 58 -1.98 -20.41 -22.00
CA ALA A 58 -1.06 -19.29 -21.90
C ALA A 58 0.41 -19.74 -21.70
N PRO A 59 1.07 -20.31 -22.76
CA PRO A 59 2.42 -20.87 -22.64
C PRO A 59 3.50 -19.88 -22.13
N GLN A 60 3.27 -18.58 -22.29
CA GLN A 60 4.13 -17.54 -21.75
C GLN A 60 4.23 -17.54 -20.22
N ARG A 61 3.32 -18.20 -19.51
CA ARG A 61 3.36 -18.35 -18.05
C ARG A 61 4.62 -19.07 -17.59
N LEU A 62 5.11 -20.03 -18.33
CA LEU A 62 6.33 -20.76 -18.01
C LEU A 62 7.55 -19.81 -17.88
N ALA A 63 7.60 -18.75 -18.66
CA ALA A 63 8.66 -17.76 -18.57
C ALA A 63 8.65 -16.97 -17.24
N TYR A 64 7.50 -16.96 -16.57
CA TYR A 64 7.28 -16.22 -15.32
C TYR A 64 6.98 -17.12 -14.12
N ALA A 65 7.14 -18.43 -14.28
CA ALA A 65 6.86 -19.41 -13.23
C ALA A 65 7.54 -19.05 -11.88
N LYS A 66 8.81 -18.58 -11.94
CA LYS A 66 9.54 -18.10 -10.75
C LYS A 66 8.83 -16.98 -9.98
N ASP A 67 8.03 -16.17 -10.66
CA ASP A 67 7.29 -15.07 -10.05
C ASP A 67 6.01 -15.57 -9.38
N SER A 68 5.54 -16.78 -9.71
CA SER A 68 4.39 -17.43 -9.04
C SER A 68 4.67 -17.78 -7.59
N LYS A 69 5.96 -17.81 -7.18
CA LYS A 69 6.36 -17.95 -5.77
C LYS A 69 6.01 -16.74 -4.93
N TYR A 70 5.85 -15.56 -5.49
CA TYR A 70 5.54 -14.38 -4.69
C TYR A 70 4.08 -14.40 -4.23
N ILE A 71 3.88 -14.05 -2.96
CA ILE A 71 2.54 -13.87 -2.42
C ILE A 71 1.95 -12.61 -3.04
N SER A 72 0.79 -12.75 -3.67
CA SER A 72 0.05 -11.62 -4.23
C SER A 72 -0.51 -10.72 -3.12
N ARG A 73 -0.77 -9.45 -3.46
CA ARG A 73 -1.33 -8.45 -2.54
C ARG A 73 -0.49 -8.23 -1.29
N PHE A 74 0.79 -8.54 -1.35
CA PHE A 74 1.75 -8.40 -0.26
C PHE A 74 2.80 -7.35 -0.63
N PRO A 75 2.79 -6.15 0.00
CA PRO A 75 3.71 -5.08 -0.36
C PRO A 75 5.14 -5.42 0.03
N ALA A 76 6.06 -5.26 -0.93
CA ALA A 76 7.49 -5.48 -0.68
C ALA A 76 8.09 -4.47 0.30
N MET A 77 7.43 -3.33 0.47
CA MET A 77 7.90 -2.26 1.35
C MET A 77 6.70 -1.45 1.83
N THR A 78 6.70 -1.06 3.09
CA THR A 78 5.77 -0.07 3.65
C THR A 78 6.53 0.94 4.49
N GLY A 79 5.96 2.11 4.67
CA GLY A 79 6.55 3.13 5.53
C GLY A 79 5.56 4.20 5.94
N ASP A 80 5.82 4.81 7.10
CA ASP A 80 5.05 5.91 7.63
C ASP A 80 5.99 7.01 8.11
N LEU A 81 5.63 8.25 7.82
CA LEU A 81 6.24 9.45 8.37
C LEU A 81 5.18 10.23 9.13
N ASN A 82 5.53 10.64 10.34
CA ASN A 82 4.73 11.54 11.17
C ASN A 82 5.59 12.71 11.61
N LEU A 83 5.18 13.92 11.31
CA LEU A 83 5.79 15.15 11.81
C LEU A 83 4.73 15.96 12.54
N GLU A 84 5.01 16.36 13.77
CA GLU A 84 4.16 17.22 14.57
C GLU A 84 4.96 18.42 15.07
N TYR A 85 4.39 19.60 14.93
CA TYR A 85 4.95 20.85 15.47
C TYR A 85 3.86 21.63 16.18
N THR A 86 4.03 21.89 17.47
CA THR A 86 2.99 22.48 18.36
C THR A 86 3.45 23.74 19.08
N PRO A 87 3.84 24.82 18.37
CA PRO A 87 4.29 26.05 19.01
C PRO A 87 3.11 26.82 19.63
N GLY A 88 3.11 26.93 20.95
CA GLY A 88 2.11 27.67 21.69
C GLY A 88 0.68 27.18 21.49
N THR A 89 -0.16 27.93 20.79
CA THR A 89 -1.56 27.57 20.52
C THR A 89 -1.78 26.96 19.14
N TRP A 90 -0.74 26.82 18.34
CA TRP A 90 -0.80 26.23 17.02
C TRP A 90 -0.45 24.74 17.08
N SER A 91 -0.99 23.99 16.14
CA SER A 91 -0.63 22.60 15.88
C SER A 91 -0.55 22.38 14.38
N PHE A 92 0.58 21.86 13.93
CA PHE A 92 0.84 21.46 12.55
C PHE A 92 1.15 19.97 12.55
N ALA A 93 0.52 19.23 11.67
CA ALA A 93 0.82 17.82 11.45
C ALA A 93 0.96 17.55 9.97
N LEU A 94 2.00 16.79 9.62
CA LEU A 94 2.24 16.25 8.30
C LEU A 94 2.45 14.75 8.46
N THR A 95 1.65 13.97 7.73
CA THR A 95 1.81 12.52 7.70
C THR A 95 1.98 12.03 6.29
N SER A 96 2.78 10.99 6.12
CA SER A 96 2.89 10.30 4.84
C SER A 96 2.87 8.80 5.08
N SER A 97 2.22 8.06 4.19
CA SER A 97 2.34 6.61 4.10
C SER A 97 2.94 6.23 2.75
N LEU A 98 3.86 5.28 2.78
CA LEU A 98 4.52 4.70 1.62
C LEU A 98 4.02 3.26 1.44
N GLN A 99 3.62 2.91 0.24
CA GLN A 99 3.35 1.53 -0.15
C GLN A 99 4.18 1.17 -1.36
N GLY A 100 4.97 0.13 -1.20
CA GLY A 100 5.79 -0.44 -2.27
C GLY A 100 4.97 -1.31 -3.22
N LYS A 101 5.64 -1.78 -4.25
CA LYS A 101 5.05 -2.66 -5.26
C LYS A 101 4.53 -3.95 -4.65
N MET A 102 3.39 -4.40 -5.16
CA MET A 102 2.79 -5.70 -4.86
C MET A 102 2.57 -6.46 -6.16
N TYR A 103 2.66 -7.79 -6.10
CA TYR A 103 2.15 -8.64 -7.17
C TYR A 103 0.62 -8.66 -7.10
N ILE A 104 -0.02 -8.58 -8.26
CA ILE A 104 -1.47 -8.68 -8.41
C ILE A 104 -1.78 -10.09 -8.89
N ASP A 105 -2.84 -10.71 -8.35
CA ASP A 105 -3.28 -11.99 -8.82
C ASP A 105 -3.65 -11.92 -10.30
N TYR A 106 -3.31 -12.97 -10.99
CA TYR A 106 -3.63 -13.12 -12.40
C TYR A 106 -5.06 -13.65 -12.52
N ASN A 107 -5.93 -12.91 -13.16
CA ASN A 107 -7.23 -13.45 -13.55
C ASN A 107 -7.05 -14.29 -14.81
N SER A 108 -7.47 -15.55 -14.79
CA SER A 108 -7.28 -16.51 -15.88
C SER A 108 -7.97 -16.09 -17.18
N GLU A 109 -9.03 -15.30 -17.08
CA GLU A 109 -9.79 -14.83 -18.24
C GLU A 109 -9.03 -13.79 -19.09
N ASP A 110 -8.13 -13.02 -18.46
CA ASP A 110 -7.33 -11.98 -19.14
C ASP A 110 -5.90 -12.42 -19.48
N ALA A 111 -5.50 -13.61 -19.02
CA ALA A 111 -4.16 -14.14 -19.13
C ALA A 111 -3.61 -14.30 -20.56
N PRO A 112 -4.41 -14.58 -21.59
CA PRO A 112 -3.88 -14.86 -22.93
C PRO A 112 -3.25 -13.66 -23.61
N LYS A 113 -3.59 -12.44 -23.21
CA LYS A 113 -3.24 -11.24 -23.96
C LYS A 113 -2.05 -10.45 -23.42
N THR A 114 -1.66 -10.67 -22.18
CA THR A 114 -0.55 -9.93 -21.58
C THR A 114 0.45 -10.86 -20.91
N SER A 115 1.63 -10.96 -21.48
CA SER A 115 2.73 -11.83 -21.06
C SER A 115 3.44 -11.42 -19.78
N LYS A 116 2.89 -10.53 -18.94
CA LYS A 116 3.61 -10.01 -17.77
C LYS A 116 2.75 -10.08 -16.53
N ILE A 117 3.32 -10.60 -15.44
CA ILE A 117 2.75 -10.48 -14.10
C ILE A 117 2.62 -8.99 -13.78
N LYS A 118 1.40 -8.57 -13.50
CA LYS A 118 1.12 -7.19 -13.13
C LYS A 118 1.66 -6.93 -11.73
N LYS A 119 2.29 -5.78 -11.56
CA LYS A 119 2.71 -5.24 -10.26
C LYS A 119 2.10 -3.86 -10.12
N THR A 120 1.68 -3.54 -8.91
CA THR A 120 1.30 -2.15 -8.58
C THR A 120 2.52 -1.25 -8.62
N ASP A 121 2.32 0.04 -8.79
CA ASP A 121 3.37 1.02 -8.59
C ASP A 121 3.65 1.27 -7.11
N THR A 122 4.82 1.81 -6.81
CA THR A 122 5.12 2.38 -5.50
C THR A 122 4.51 3.75 -5.42
N PHE A 123 3.81 4.05 -4.33
CA PHE A 123 3.21 5.37 -4.14
C PHE A 123 3.30 5.86 -2.70
N THR A 124 3.10 7.16 -2.52
CA THR A 124 3.01 7.80 -1.22
C THR A 124 1.73 8.62 -1.11
N LEU A 125 1.11 8.59 0.05
CA LEU A 125 -0.03 9.44 0.37
C LEU A 125 0.41 10.46 1.42
N TRP A 126 0.08 11.70 1.20
CA TRP A 126 0.44 12.80 2.07
C TRP A 126 -0.80 13.50 2.62
N ASN A 127 -0.79 13.73 3.92
CA ASN A 127 -1.86 14.44 4.60
C ASN A 127 -1.28 15.57 5.44
N ILE A 128 -2.00 16.68 5.50
CA ILE A 128 -1.65 17.85 6.28
C ILE A 128 -2.81 18.26 7.19
N ARG A 129 -2.49 18.71 8.39
CA ARG A 129 -3.47 19.29 9.30
C ARG A 129 -2.86 20.50 10.01
N VAL A 130 -3.64 21.55 10.11
CA VAL A 130 -3.31 22.76 10.88
C VAL A 130 -4.46 23.02 11.84
N ALA A 131 -4.14 23.35 13.08
CA ALA A 131 -5.13 23.77 14.07
C ALA A 131 -4.61 24.94 14.89
N LYS A 132 -5.54 25.76 15.38
CA LYS A 132 -5.26 26.85 16.32
C LYS A 132 -6.27 26.80 17.45
N ARG A 133 -5.77 26.83 18.69
CA ARG A 133 -6.58 26.83 19.90
C ARG A 133 -6.80 28.27 20.39
N PHE A 134 -8.03 28.53 20.82
CA PHE A 134 -8.50 29.79 21.40
C PHE A 134 -9.25 29.48 22.69
N GLY A 135 -8.52 29.41 23.82
CA GLY A 135 -9.14 28.98 25.09
C GLY A 135 -9.76 27.57 24.99
N SER A 136 -11.07 27.48 25.18
CA SER A 136 -11.82 26.22 25.16
C SER A 136 -12.21 25.74 23.75
N PHE A 137 -11.96 26.49 22.69
CA PHE A 137 -12.27 26.03 21.35
C PHE A 137 -11.02 26.01 20.44
N SER A 138 -11.08 25.21 19.40
CA SER A 138 -10.05 25.13 18.39
C SER A 138 -10.68 25.11 16.99
N ILE A 139 -10.05 25.84 16.08
CA ILE A 139 -10.37 25.78 14.65
C ILE A 139 -9.28 24.93 13.99
N TYR A 140 -9.68 24.03 13.11
CA TYR A 140 -8.74 23.21 12.37
C TYR A 140 -9.14 23.04 10.91
N GLY A 141 -8.16 22.76 10.08
CA GLY A 141 -8.35 22.38 8.71
C GLY A 141 -7.23 21.47 8.23
N GLY A 142 -7.44 20.81 7.12
CA GLY A 142 -6.45 19.92 6.57
C GLY A 142 -6.84 19.34 5.23
N GLY A 143 -5.92 18.58 4.67
CA GLY A 143 -6.10 17.85 3.44
C GLY A 143 -5.59 16.41 3.58
N LYS A 144 -6.30 15.48 2.99
CA LYS A 144 -5.88 14.10 2.83
C LYS A 144 -5.53 13.87 1.37
N ASN A 145 -4.51 13.04 1.12
CA ASN A 145 -4.03 12.74 -0.23
C ASN A 145 -3.80 14.03 -1.04
N ILE A 146 -3.07 14.99 -0.47
CA ILE A 146 -2.94 16.36 -0.99
C ILE A 146 -2.33 16.44 -2.40
N PHE A 147 -1.64 15.39 -2.84
CA PHE A 147 -1.10 15.27 -4.20
C PHE A 147 -2.04 14.52 -5.16
N SER A 148 -3.26 14.20 -4.72
CA SER A 148 -4.30 13.55 -5.54
C SER A 148 -3.83 12.25 -6.20
N TYR A 149 -3.03 11.44 -5.49
CA TYR A 149 -2.66 10.14 -6.02
C TYR A 149 -3.92 9.27 -6.19
N LEU A 150 -4.06 8.67 -7.35
CA LEU A 150 -5.16 7.75 -7.67
C LEU A 150 -4.60 6.40 -8.07
N GLN A 151 -5.37 5.36 -7.81
CA GLN A 151 -5.08 4.03 -8.33
C GLN A 151 -4.99 4.08 -9.85
N ASP A 152 -3.95 3.48 -10.43
CA ASP A 152 -3.78 3.44 -11.87
C ASP A 152 -4.92 2.64 -12.52
N GLU A 153 -5.58 3.24 -13.51
CA GLU A 153 -6.64 2.61 -14.30
C GLU A 153 -6.17 1.37 -15.06
N LYS A 154 -4.87 1.27 -15.36
CA LYS A 154 -4.28 0.08 -16.00
C LYS A 154 -4.45 -1.21 -15.19
N HIS A 155 -4.77 -1.09 -13.91
CA HIS A 155 -5.03 -2.19 -13.01
C HIS A 155 -6.52 -2.26 -12.62
N GLY A 156 -7.36 -1.47 -13.28
CA GLY A 156 -8.79 -1.35 -13.02
C GLY A 156 -9.61 -2.58 -13.44
N ASP A 157 -9.02 -3.49 -14.21
CA ASP A 157 -9.69 -4.71 -14.68
C ASP A 157 -10.00 -5.68 -13.53
N ASP A 158 -9.31 -5.56 -12.38
CA ASP A 158 -9.69 -6.21 -11.15
C ASP A 158 -10.47 -5.24 -10.25
N ALA A 159 -11.73 -5.04 -10.56
CA ALA A 159 -12.64 -4.18 -9.79
C ALA A 159 -12.77 -4.60 -8.30
N ALA A 160 -12.37 -5.81 -7.96
CA ALA A 160 -12.34 -6.33 -6.59
C ALA A 160 -11.07 -5.94 -5.82
N PHE A 161 -10.03 -5.42 -6.47
CA PHE A 161 -8.76 -5.12 -5.84
C PHE A 161 -8.46 -3.61 -5.78
N MET A 162 -8.89 -2.99 -4.70
CA MET A 162 -8.47 -1.63 -4.36
C MET A 162 -7.21 -1.67 -3.50
N TYR A 163 -6.09 -1.19 -4.03
CA TYR A 163 -4.80 -1.09 -3.32
C TYR A 163 -4.39 0.35 -3.03
N ALA A 164 -5.08 1.32 -3.63
CA ALA A 164 -4.80 2.73 -3.51
C ALA A 164 -6.10 3.55 -3.52
N PRO A 165 -6.04 4.84 -3.18
CA PRO A 165 -7.23 5.68 -3.21
C PRO A 165 -7.87 5.75 -4.59
N VAL A 166 -9.20 5.67 -4.61
CA VAL A 166 -10.04 5.94 -5.80
C VAL A 166 -10.53 7.40 -5.85
N TYR A 167 -10.27 8.17 -4.80
CA TYR A 167 -10.58 9.59 -4.70
C TYR A 167 -9.30 10.40 -4.55
N GLY A 168 -9.24 11.54 -5.23
CA GLY A 168 -8.15 12.50 -5.13
C GLY A 168 -8.09 13.22 -3.79
N ALA A 169 -7.47 14.39 -3.77
CA ALA A 169 -7.34 15.20 -2.57
C ALA A 169 -8.70 15.53 -1.97
N THR A 170 -8.79 15.35 -0.64
CA THR A 170 -9.98 15.71 0.14
C THR A 170 -9.60 16.74 1.18
N TRP A 171 -10.30 17.86 1.20
CA TRP A 171 -10.10 18.94 2.14
C TRP A 171 -11.19 18.99 3.19
N TYR A 172 -10.85 19.35 4.42
CA TYR A 172 -11.79 19.46 5.52
C TYR A 172 -11.44 20.63 6.44
N ALA A 173 -12.46 21.16 7.10
CA ALA A 173 -12.30 22.13 8.18
C ALA A 173 -13.34 21.86 9.26
N GLY A 174 -13.04 22.28 10.48
CA GLY A 174 -13.96 22.10 11.60
C GLY A 174 -13.59 22.92 12.82
N VAL A 175 -14.46 22.87 13.79
CA VAL A 175 -14.30 23.47 15.11
C VAL A 175 -14.48 22.38 16.15
N SER A 176 -13.64 22.38 17.18
CA SER A 176 -13.81 21.52 18.37
C SER A 176 -13.92 22.36 19.62
N PHE A 177 -14.71 21.91 20.56
CA PHE A 177 -14.90 22.55 21.85
C PHE A 177 -14.57 21.57 22.97
N THR A 178 -13.79 22.01 23.94
CA THR A 178 -13.43 21.23 25.15
C THR A 178 -14.08 21.88 26.36
N LEU A 179 -14.95 21.15 27.06
CA LEU A 179 -15.59 21.55 28.30
C LEU A 179 -14.64 21.43 29.47
#